data_763847a85d27d1d780c8e57ab85a5770
#
_entry.id   763847a85d27d1d780c8e57ab85a5770
#
_cell.length_a   1.000
_cell.length_b   1.000
_cell.length_c   1.000
_cell.angle_alpha   90.00
_cell.angle_beta   90.00
_cell.angle_gamma   90.00
#
_symmetry.space_group_name_H-M   'P 1'
#
loop_
_entity.id
_entity.type
_entity.pdbx_description
1 polymer ?
#
loop_
_entity_poly.entity_id
_entity_poly.type
_entity_poly.pdbx_seq_one_letter_code
_entity_poly.pdbx_strand_id
1 'polypeptide(L)'
;MKRISISPPVAALLLAVILFLLSGLLPNGFGSNLDVARAQALNILRLAAFLGVIAAGQTLVIISGSEGIDLSAGSVVTLTAILTYILVNGADERVLLALLVTLAAGALIGLINGVGITFLRLSPFVMTLGMAGVVSGAIIVITHGNVVGRVAPIMTRLIARPLSPSFQIPNAIIIWILFGILMWLLLERTTFGRNLFAIGVNRVTARLSGVDVTGMNLAAYALAGALAGFGGFLLVGNTGVVHLQLGQPFLFPSIAAVAVGGTLLSGGKGSYWGTMAGAIVLTLITSLLTTMQMPESVRRMVLGGTLLILISIYGRQRSLRQ
;
A
#
# COMPACT_ATOMS: atom_id res chain seq x y z
N MET A 1 17.28 -33.93 -9.73
CA MET A 1 17.04 -32.65 -10.42
C MET A 1 16.79 -31.55 -9.35
N LYS A 2 17.73 -30.59 -9.20
CA LYS A 2 17.49 -29.42 -8.33
C LYS A 2 16.32 -28.63 -8.91
N ARG A 3 15.17 -28.59 -8.23
CA ARG A 3 14.06 -27.69 -8.58
C ARG A 3 14.60 -26.26 -8.44
N ILE A 4 14.67 -25.54 -9.55
CA ILE A 4 14.96 -24.10 -9.53
C ILE A 4 13.77 -23.45 -8.84
N SER A 5 13.88 -23.16 -7.55
CA SER A 5 12.85 -22.42 -6.81
C SER A 5 13.04 -20.92 -7.07
N ILE A 6 12.24 -20.38 -7.98
CA ILE A 6 12.19 -18.93 -8.20
C ILE A 6 11.61 -18.28 -6.94
N SER A 7 12.29 -17.27 -6.40
CA SER A 7 11.76 -16.54 -5.24
C SER A 7 10.48 -15.77 -5.63
N PRO A 8 9.47 -15.66 -4.74
CA PRO A 8 8.20 -15.00 -5.06
C PRO A 8 8.35 -13.57 -5.61
N PRO A 9 9.24 -12.70 -5.08
CA PRO A 9 9.45 -11.38 -5.67
C PRO A 9 9.94 -11.43 -7.12
N VAL A 10 10.84 -12.36 -7.44
CA VAL A 10 11.35 -12.54 -8.81
C VAL A 10 10.24 -13.06 -9.73
N ALA A 11 9.42 -14.00 -9.26
CA ALA A 11 8.26 -14.47 -10.02
C ALA A 11 7.27 -13.34 -10.33
N ALA A 12 6.99 -12.48 -9.35
CA ALA A 12 6.13 -11.32 -9.53
C ALA A 12 6.71 -10.32 -10.56
N LEU A 13 8.03 -10.05 -10.51
CA LEU A 13 8.70 -9.19 -11.50
C LEU A 13 8.67 -9.79 -12.89
N LEU A 14 8.92 -11.09 -13.05
CA LEU A 14 8.82 -11.77 -14.34
C LEU A 14 7.39 -11.68 -14.90
N LEU A 15 6.40 -11.90 -14.05
CA LEU A 15 4.99 -11.71 -14.42
C LEU A 15 4.71 -10.27 -14.87
N ALA A 16 5.25 -9.27 -14.15
CA ALA A 16 5.12 -7.87 -14.53
C ALA A 16 5.71 -7.59 -15.91
N VAL A 17 6.91 -8.13 -16.22
CA VAL A 17 7.52 -7.98 -17.55
C VAL A 17 6.65 -8.62 -18.63
N ILE A 18 6.15 -9.83 -18.39
CA ILE A 18 5.28 -10.53 -19.35
C ILE A 18 4.00 -9.70 -19.61
N LEU A 19 3.34 -9.23 -18.54
CA LEU A 19 2.13 -8.41 -18.67
C LEU A 19 2.39 -7.10 -19.39
N PHE A 20 3.55 -6.46 -19.16
CA PHE A 20 3.94 -5.26 -19.85
C PHE A 20 4.13 -5.51 -21.36
N LEU A 21 4.85 -6.56 -21.72
CA LEU A 21 5.03 -6.93 -23.13
C LEU A 21 3.70 -7.26 -23.81
N LEU A 22 2.82 -8.00 -23.12
CA LEU A 22 1.47 -8.28 -23.63
C LEU A 22 0.67 -7.01 -23.84
N SER A 23 0.84 -5.98 -23.00
CA SER A 23 0.16 -4.69 -23.20
C SER A 23 0.54 -3.99 -24.49
N GLY A 24 1.77 -4.20 -24.98
CA GLY A 24 2.23 -3.68 -26.26
C GLY A 24 1.59 -4.36 -27.49
N LEU A 25 1.15 -5.60 -27.33
CA LEU A 25 0.51 -6.37 -28.41
C LEU A 25 -0.99 -6.05 -28.58
N LEU A 26 -1.59 -5.31 -27.65
CA LEU A 26 -3.00 -4.93 -27.75
C LEU A 26 -3.23 -3.87 -28.84
N PRO A 27 -4.43 -3.81 -29.44
CA PRO A 27 -4.75 -2.84 -30.50
C PRO A 27 -4.49 -1.37 -30.10
N ASN A 28 -4.69 -1.05 -28.82
CA ASN A 28 -4.43 0.28 -28.25
C ASN A 28 -3.16 0.32 -27.40
N GLY A 29 -2.26 -0.67 -27.56
CA GLY A 29 -0.99 -0.76 -26.83
C GLY A 29 0.10 0.10 -27.48
N PHE A 30 1.31 0.02 -26.95
CA PHE A 30 2.44 0.80 -27.46
C PHE A 30 3.04 0.26 -28.77
N GLY A 31 2.69 -0.97 -29.21
CA GLY A 31 3.22 -1.57 -30.44
C GLY A 31 4.75 -1.58 -30.49
N SER A 32 5.32 -1.09 -31.58
CA SER A 32 6.78 -0.91 -31.76
C SER A 32 7.29 0.48 -31.37
N ASN A 33 6.44 1.37 -30.84
CA ASN A 33 6.83 2.73 -30.48
C ASN A 33 7.47 2.75 -29.09
N LEU A 34 8.80 2.88 -29.04
CA LEU A 34 9.59 2.88 -27.81
C LEU A 34 9.28 4.07 -26.89
N ASP A 35 8.96 5.24 -27.45
CA ASP A 35 8.63 6.42 -26.64
C ASP A 35 7.30 6.23 -25.91
N VAL A 36 6.31 5.65 -26.58
CA VAL A 36 5.02 5.31 -25.98
C VAL A 36 5.21 4.21 -24.92
N ALA A 37 6.01 3.18 -25.22
CA ALA A 37 6.32 2.12 -24.27
C ALA A 37 6.99 2.69 -23.00
N ARG A 38 7.97 3.58 -23.16
CA ARG A 38 8.63 4.27 -22.05
C ARG A 38 7.65 5.10 -21.22
N ALA A 39 6.83 5.92 -21.88
CA ALA A 39 5.85 6.75 -21.20
C ALA A 39 4.84 5.89 -20.41
N GLN A 40 4.37 4.78 -20.98
CA GLN A 40 3.48 3.83 -20.32
C GLN A 40 4.16 3.16 -19.12
N ALA A 41 5.41 2.70 -19.26
CA ALA A 41 6.17 2.10 -18.17
C ALA A 41 6.35 3.08 -17.00
N LEU A 42 6.74 4.32 -17.27
CA LEU A 42 6.89 5.35 -16.24
C LEU A 42 5.57 5.70 -15.55
N ASN A 43 4.46 5.74 -16.31
CA ASN A 43 3.13 5.96 -15.72
C ASN A 43 2.70 4.79 -14.82
N ILE A 44 2.93 3.55 -15.24
CA ILE A 44 2.65 2.35 -14.44
C ILE A 44 3.48 2.37 -13.15
N LEU A 45 4.78 2.63 -13.23
CA LEU A 45 5.66 2.71 -12.06
C LEU A 45 5.25 3.84 -11.12
N ARG A 46 4.83 4.99 -11.66
CA ARG A 46 4.31 6.10 -10.87
C ARG A 46 3.05 5.72 -10.09
N LEU A 47 2.08 5.07 -10.74
CA LEU A 47 0.85 4.62 -10.08
C LEU A 47 1.12 3.50 -9.08
N ALA A 48 2.01 2.55 -9.42
CA ALA A 48 2.46 1.49 -8.53
C ALA A 48 3.16 2.04 -7.28
N ALA A 49 3.84 3.18 -7.37
CA ALA A 49 4.50 3.81 -6.24
C ALA A 49 3.50 4.16 -5.12
N PHE A 50 2.35 4.75 -5.45
CA PHE A 50 1.32 5.08 -4.45
C PHE A 50 0.72 3.83 -3.84
N LEU A 51 0.38 2.83 -4.66
CA LEU A 51 -0.10 1.54 -4.18
C LEU A 51 0.94 0.86 -3.28
N GLY A 52 2.23 0.87 -3.67
CA GLY A 52 3.31 0.28 -2.91
C GLY A 52 3.53 0.94 -1.56
N VAL A 53 3.47 2.28 -1.47
CA VAL A 53 3.58 3.01 -0.20
C VAL A 53 2.42 2.64 0.73
N ILE A 54 1.19 2.62 0.25
CA ILE A 54 0.01 2.24 1.05
C ILE A 54 0.12 0.76 1.47
N ALA A 55 0.55 -0.12 0.56
CA ALA A 55 0.76 -1.54 0.83
C ALA A 55 1.89 -1.82 1.83
N ALA A 56 2.78 -0.87 2.09
CA ALA A 56 3.82 -1.03 3.11
C ALA A 56 3.23 -1.22 4.51
N GLY A 57 2.18 -0.48 4.85
CA GLY A 57 1.43 -0.66 6.09
C GLY A 57 0.83 -2.07 6.18
N GLN A 58 0.19 -2.54 5.12
CA GLN A 58 -0.33 -3.91 5.05
C GLN A 58 0.77 -4.96 5.19
N THR A 59 1.97 -4.70 4.62
CA THR A 59 3.12 -5.60 4.75
C THR A 59 3.50 -5.80 6.21
N LEU A 60 3.58 -4.72 7.01
CA LEU A 60 3.92 -4.80 8.44
C LEU A 60 2.87 -5.60 9.21
N VAL A 61 1.60 -5.26 9.04
CA VAL A 61 0.49 -5.89 9.76
C VAL A 61 0.36 -7.37 9.39
N ILE A 62 0.47 -7.72 8.10
CA ILE A 62 0.39 -9.12 7.63
C ILE A 62 1.58 -9.93 8.14
N ILE A 63 2.81 -9.41 8.09
CA ILE A 63 4.00 -10.11 8.61
C ILE A 63 3.87 -10.39 10.11
N SER A 64 3.23 -9.51 10.91
CA SER A 64 3.01 -9.73 12.35
C SER A 64 2.12 -10.93 12.66
N GLY A 65 1.44 -11.49 11.67
CA GLY A 65 0.62 -12.70 11.80
C GLY A 65 -0.74 -12.45 12.46
N SER A 66 -1.35 -13.55 12.95
CA SER A 66 -2.70 -13.54 13.58
C SER A 66 -3.78 -12.93 12.70
N GLU A 67 -3.71 -13.24 11.38
CA GLU A 67 -4.68 -12.73 10.41
C GLU A 67 -4.70 -11.19 10.36
N GLY A 68 -3.55 -10.57 10.65
CA GLY A 68 -3.37 -9.12 10.66
C GLY A 68 -3.64 -8.55 9.27
N ILE A 69 -4.80 -7.91 9.11
CA ILE A 69 -5.20 -7.16 7.92
C ILE A 69 -5.78 -5.84 8.43
N ASP A 70 -5.40 -4.73 7.81
CA ASP A 70 -5.95 -3.43 8.15
C ASP A 70 -6.96 -2.98 7.08
N LEU A 71 -8.25 -3.17 7.38
CA LEU A 71 -9.34 -2.74 6.50
C LEU A 71 -9.65 -1.24 6.65
N SER A 72 -9.06 -0.55 7.61
CA SER A 72 -9.22 0.90 7.75
C SER A 72 -8.31 1.71 6.83
N ALA A 73 -7.28 1.08 6.24
CA ALA A 73 -6.25 1.76 5.45
C ALA A 73 -6.82 2.67 4.36
N GLY A 74 -7.83 2.23 3.60
CA GLY A 74 -8.45 3.06 2.56
C GLY A 74 -9.13 4.32 3.10
N SER A 75 -9.83 4.21 4.23
CA SER A 75 -10.46 5.36 4.92
C SER A 75 -9.40 6.28 5.54
N VAL A 76 -8.33 5.73 6.13
CA VAL A 76 -7.20 6.50 6.67
C VAL A 76 -6.50 7.29 5.57
N VAL A 77 -6.21 6.68 4.43
CA VAL A 77 -5.66 7.35 3.23
C VAL A 77 -6.56 8.51 2.81
N THR A 78 -7.88 8.29 2.76
CA THR A 78 -8.84 9.35 2.39
C THR A 78 -8.84 10.49 3.40
N LEU A 79 -8.94 10.18 4.70
CA LEU A 79 -8.92 11.19 5.76
C LEU A 79 -7.66 12.04 5.71
N THR A 80 -6.50 11.40 5.62
CA THR A 80 -5.20 12.08 5.62
C THR A 80 -4.97 12.89 4.34
N ALA A 81 -5.49 12.43 3.19
CA ALA A 81 -5.53 13.24 1.97
C ALA A 81 -6.38 14.50 2.16
N ILE A 82 -7.57 14.38 2.75
CA ILE A 82 -8.44 15.52 3.06
C ILE A 82 -7.77 16.49 4.03
N LEU A 83 -7.18 15.98 5.12
CA LEU A 83 -6.44 16.81 6.07
C LEU A 83 -5.28 17.54 5.40
N THR A 84 -4.50 16.85 4.55
CA THR A 84 -3.44 17.49 3.77
C THR A 84 -4.00 18.64 2.95
N TYR A 85 -5.07 18.40 2.19
CA TYR A 85 -5.64 19.35 1.25
C TYR A 85 -6.20 20.61 1.94
N ILE A 86 -6.85 20.42 3.08
CA ILE A 86 -7.41 21.53 3.90
C ILE A 86 -6.28 22.32 4.56
N LEU A 87 -5.28 21.63 5.16
CA LEU A 87 -4.20 22.29 5.90
C LEU A 87 -3.28 23.08 4.98
N VAL A 88 -2.90 22.49 3.85
CA VAL A 88 -2.03 23.14 2.88
C VAL A 88 -2.72 24.33 2.24
N ASN A 89 -3.95 24.15 1.77
CA ASN A 89 -4.78 25.19 1.12
C ASN A 89 -4.00 26.13 0.19
N GLY A 90 -3.14 25.53 -0.67
CA GLY A 90 -2.34 26.24 -1.65
C GLY A 90 -1.03 26.85 -1.15
N ALA A 91 -0.75 26.77 0.15
CA ALA A 91 0.42 27.40 0.77
C ALA A 91 1.59 26.42 0.89
N ASP A 92 2.70 26.72 0.22
CA ASP A 92 3.90 25.86 0.19
C ASP A 92 4.54 25.72 1.59
N GLU A 93 4.50 26.75 2.42
CA GLU A 93 5.02 26.76 3.79
C GLU A 93 4.28 25.81 4.75
N ARG A 94 3.06 25.43 4.44
CA ARG A 94 2.25 24.52 5.27
C ARG A 94 2.45 23.04 4.95
N VAL A 95 3.22 22.72 3.92
CA VAL A 95 3.39 21.34 3.43
C VAL A 95 4.04 20.44 4.48
N LEU A 96 5.07 20.94 5.19
CA LEU A 96 5.72 20.18 6.25
C LEU A 96 4.76 19.94 7.44
N LEU A 97 4.00 20.95 7.83
CA LEU A 97 2.99 20.81 8.88
C LEU A 97 1.93 19.77 8.48
N ALA A 98 1.43 19.85 7.25
CA ALA A 98 0.46 18.89 6.74
C ALA A 98 1.00 17.46 6.73
N LEU A 99 2.29 17.27 6.34
CA LEU A 99 2.94 15.96 6.41
C LEU A 99 2.98 15.42 7.86
N LEU A 100 3.42 16.23 8.81
CA LEU A 100 3.52 15.81 10.21
C LEU A 100 2.15 15.48 10.81
N VAL A 101 1.14 16.31 10.54
CA VAL A 101 -0.24 16.09 11.02
C VAL A 101 -0.84 14.83 10.41
N THR A 102 -0.64 14.57 9.13
CA THR A 102 -1.20 13.39 8.46
C THR A 102 -0.51 12.10 8.91
N LEU A 103 0.80 12.12 9.14
CA LEU A 103 1.53 11.00 9.73
C LEU A 103 1.04 10.72 11.16
N ALA A 104 0.89 11.76 11.98
CA ALA A 104 0.41 11.63 13.35
C ALA A 104 -1.06 11.14 13.41
N ALA A 105 -1.93 11.69 12.58
CA ALA A 105 -3.33 11.25 12.49
C ALA A 105 -3.45 9.79 12.07
N GLY A 106 -2.71 9.39 11.04
CA GLY A 106 -2.65 8.00 10.61
C GLY A 106 -2.10 7.08 11.70
N ALA A 107 -0.98 7.47 12.34
CA ALA A 107 -0.38 6.72 13.44
C ALA A 107 -1.33 6.56 14.63
N LEU A 108 -2.08 7.60 15.00
CA LEU A 108 -3.06 7.57 16.09
C LEU A 108 -4.19 6.58 15.78
N ILE A 109 -4.74 6.62 14.57
CA ILE A 109 -5.80 5.68 14.15
C ILE A 109 -5.25 4.24 14.17
N GLY A 110 -4.06 4.02 13.63
CA GLY A 110 -3.40 2.73 13.67
C GLY A 110 -3.13 2.25 15.10
N LEU A 111 -2.69 3.16 15.99
CA LEU A 111 -2.48 2.85 17.41
C LEU A 111 -3.79 2.42 18.08
N ILE A 112 -4.90 3.11 17.83
CA ILE A 112 -6.23 2.74 18.34
C ILE A 112 -6.63 1.34 17.83
N ASN A 113 -6.38 1.02 16.56
CA ASN A 113 -6.56 -0.33 16.04
C ASN A 113 -5.71 -1.35 16.82
N GLY A 114 -4.43 -1.05 17.01
CA GLY A 114 -3.52 -1.90 17.80
C GLY A 114 -3.99 -2.12 19.24
N VAL A 115 -4.49 -1.07 19.90
CA VAL A 115 -5.07 -1.13 21.26
C VAL A 115 -6.30 -2.04 21.29
N GLY A 116 -7.25 -1.85 20.36
CA GLY A 116 -8.46 -2.66 20.29
C GLY A 116 -8.16 -4.14 20.05
N ILE A 117 -7.20 -4.44 19.18
CA ILE A 117 -6.79 -5.82 18.91
C ILE A 117 -6.04 -6.45 20.09
N THR A 118 -5.16 -5.69 20.74
CA THR A 118 -4.26 -6.22 21.77
C THR A 118 -4.93 -6.32 23.14
N PHE A 119 -5.63 -5.28 23.59
CA PHE A 119 -6.22 -5.21 24.94
C PHE A 119 -7.68 -5.63 24.97
N LEU A 120 -8.49 -5.24 23.97
CA LEU A 120 -9.88 -5.68 23.88
C LEU A 120 -10.02 -7.05 23.21
N ARG A 121 -8.91 -7.62 22.68
CA ARG A 121 -8.85 -8.94 22.04
C ARG A 121 -9.82 -9.09 20.87
N LEU A 122 -10.12 -7.98 20.19
CA LEU A 122 -10.93 -7.99 18.98
C LEU A 122 -10.13 -8.60 17.83
N SER A 123 -10.80 -9.33 16.94
CA SER A 123 -10.11 -9.78 15.73
C SER A 123 -9.68 -8.58 14.89
N PRO A 124 -8.53 -8.63 14.21
CA PRO A 124 -8.06 -7.53 13.34
C PRO A 124 -9.11 -7.10 12.33
N PHE A 125 -9.80 -8.06 11.72
CA PHE A 125 -10.87 -7.82 10.77
C PHE A 125 -11.99 -6.95 11.36
N VAL A 126 -12.52 -7.31 12.52
CA VAL A 126 -13.64 -6.59 13.16
C VAL A 126 -13.21 -5.20 13.61
N MET A 127 -12.02 -5.09 14.24
CA MET A 127 -11.52 -3.81 14.72
C MET A 127 -11.28 -2.83 13.58
N THR A 128 -10.56 -3.25 12.54
CA THR A 128 -10.19 -2.34 11.44
C THR A 128 -11.36 -2.02 10.53
N LEU A 129 -12.31 -2.96 10.35
CA LEU A 129 -13.55 -2.69 9.61
C LEU A 129 -14.43 -1.67 10.36
N GLY A 130 -14.58 -1.84 11.69
CA GLY A 130 -15.27 -0.85 12.53
C GLY A 130 -14.60 0.52 12.47
N MET A 131 -13.27 0.56 12.55
CA MET A 131 -12.48 1.79 12.43
C MET A 131 -12.65 2.44 11.04
N ALA A 132 -12.74 1.66 9.97
CA ALA A 132 -13.05 2.20 8.65
C ALA A 132 -14.37 2.97 8.62
N GLY A 133 -15.40 2.45 9.30
CA GLY A 133 -16.69 3.13 9.49
C GLY A 133 -16.55 4.42 10.30
N VAL A 134 -15.84 4.38 11.44
CA VAL A 134 -15.58 5.56 12.29
C VAL A 134 -14.86 6.65 11.50
N VAL A 135 -13.78 6.30 10.80
CA VAL A 135 -13.01 7.27 10.00
C VAL A 135 -13.85 7.83 8.85
N SER A 136 -14.65 7.00 8.17
CA SER A 136 -15.55 7.47 7.11
C SER A 136 -16.62 8.42 7.64
N GLY A 137 -17.17 8.17 8.83
CA GLY A 137 -18.07 9.10 9.52
C GLY A 137 -17.37 10.41 9.88
N ALA A 138 -16.15 10.36 10.43
CA ALA A 138 -15.36 11.54 10.75
C ALA A 138 -15.06 12.40 9.51
N ILE A 139 -14.80 11.78 8.36
CA ILE A 139 -14.62 12.49 7.08
C ILE A 139 -15.85 13.33 6.76
N ILE A 140 -17.06 12.77 6.88
CA ILE A 140 -18.31 13.49 6.59
C ILE A 140 -18.51 14.65 7.56
N VAL A 141 -18.22 14.44 8.85
CA VAL A 141 -18.31 15.49 9.88
C VAL A 141 -17.35 16.64 9.59
N ILE A 142 -16.08 16.34 9.27
CA ILE A 142 -15.04 17.36 9.01
C ILE A 142 -15.33 18.14 7.73
N THR A 143 -15.86 17.48 6.69
CA THR A 143 -16.02 18.08 5.36
C THR A 143 -17.44 18.59 5.10
N HIS A 144 -18.41 18.26 5.96
CA HIS A 144 -19.83 18.48 5.68
C HIS A 144 -20.26 17.97 4.29
N GLY A 145 -19.59 16.87 3.83
CA GLY A 145 -19.83 16.28 2.52
C GLY A 145 -19.14 16.99 1.34
N ASN A 146 -18.43 18.08 1.58
CA ASN A 146 -17.73 18.84 0.53
C ASN A 146 -16.28 19.12 0.92
N VAL A 147 -15.33 18.72 0.08
CA VAL A 147 -13.90 18.94 0.33
C VAL A 147 -13.47 20.26 -0.30
N VAL A 148 -13.10 21.22 0.55
CA VAL A 148 -12.62 22.54 0.12
C VAL A 148 -11.15 22.68 0.46
N GLY A 149 -10.35 23.14 -0.50
CA GLY A 149 -8.91 23.35 -0.33
C GLY A 149 -8.22 23.51 -1.67
N ARG A 150 -6.90 23.55 -1.63
CA ARG A 150 -6.04 23.57 -2.82
C ARG A 150 -4.72 22.85 -2.52
N VAL A 151 -4.17 22.15 -3.52
CA VAL A 151 -2.83 21.58 -3.42
C VAL A 151 -1.77 22.70 -3.48
N ALA A 152 -0.71 22.57 -2.68
CA ALA A 152 0.44 23.48 -2.78
C ALA A 152 1.23 23.19 -4.07
N PRO A 153 1.68 24.22 -4.82
CA PRO A 153 2.47 24.05 -6.02
C PRO A 153 3.73 23.19 -5.83
N ILE A 154 4.40 23.34 -4.68
CA ILE A 154 5.60 22.55 -4.35
C ILE A 154 5.29 21.04 -4.25
N MET A 155 4.11 20.65 -3.74
CA MET A 155 3.73 19.22 -3.66
C MET A 155 3.64 18.60 -5.04
N THR A 156 2.95 19.25 -5.96
CA THR A 156 2.84 18.76 -7.35
C THR A 156 4.21 18.72 -8.02
N ARG A 157 5.07 19.73 -7.76
CA ARG A 157 6.44 19.78 -8.28
C ARG A 157 7.29 18.64 -7.73
N LEU A 158 7.25 18.39 -6.42
CA LEU A 158 8.07 17.38 -5.75
C LEU A 158 7.56 15.95 -5.93
N ILE A 159 6.29 15.73 -6.25
CA ILE A 159 5.70 14.38 -6.30
C ILE A 159 5.36 13.98 -7.73
N ALA A 160 4.62 14.82 -8.46
CA ALA A 160 4.09 14.45 -9.77
C ALA A 160 5.04 14.74 -10.93
N ARG A 161 5.85 15.82 -10.81
CA ARG A 161 6.75 16.23 -11.90
C ARG A 161 8.07 15.47 -11.87
N PRO A 162 8.78 15.35 -13.02
CA PRO A 162 10.13 14.82 -13.04
C PRO A 162 11.12 15.80 -12.38
N LEU A 163 12.19 15.25 -11.79
CA LEU A 163 13.25 16.01 -11.14
C LEU A 163 13.95 16.99 -12.11
N SER A 164 14.12 16.58 -13.37
CA SER A 164 14.72 17.36 -14.42
C SER A 164 13.99 17.13 -15.74
N PRO A 165 13.84 18.16 -16.60
CA PRO A 165 13.30 18.02 -17.96
C PRO A 165 14.02 16.95 -18.79
N SER A 166 15.34 16.80 -18.59
CA SER A 166 16.16 15.81 -19.28
C SER A 166 15.93 14.38 -18.78
N PHE A 167 15.49 14.21 -17.53
CA PHE A 167 15.44 12.89 -16.87
C PHE A 167 14.03 12.30 -16.78
N GLN A 168 13.02 12.89 -17.32
CA GLN A 168 11.62 12.48 -17.49
C GLN A 168 11.03 11.44 -16.49
N ILE A 169 11.77 11.04 -15.45
CA ILE A 169 11.33 10.09 -14.43
C ILE A 169 10.52 10.85 -13.37
N PRO A 170 9.24 10.53 -13.15
CA PRO A 170 8.43 11.14 -12.09
C PRO A 170 9.07 10.97 -10.72
N ASN A 171 9.11 12.04 -9.93
CA ASN A 171 9.71 12.02 -8.60
C ASN A 171 9.06 10.99 -7.66
N ALA A 172 7.78 10.69 -7.84
CA ALA A 172 7.09 9.64 -7.09
C ALA A 172 7.82 8.29 -7.16
N ILE A 173 8.45 7.95 -8.30
CA ILE A 173 9.22 6.71 -8.47
C ILE A 173 10.48 6.77 -7.61
N ILE A 174 11.17 7.91 -7.61
CA ILE A 174 12.40 8.11 -6.81
C ILE A 174 12.06 8.04 -5.32
N ILE A 175 11.01 8.74 -4.90
CA ILE A 175 10.49 8.68 -3.52
C ILE A 175 10.19 7.23 -3.12
N TRP A 176 9.54 6.47 -4.00
CA TRP A 176 9.19 5.08 -3.71
C TRP A 176 10.41 4.16 -3.61
N ILE A 177 11.42 4.33 -4.45
CA ILE A 177 12.67 3.57 -4.36
C ILE A 177 13.39 3.86 -3.03
N LEU A 178 13.54 5.14 -2.66
CA LEU A 178 14.14 5.53 -1.38
C LEU A 178 13.33 5.00 -0.19
N PHE A 179 12.01 5.08 -0.28
CA PHE A 179 11.09 4.50 0.70
C PHE A 179 11.23 2.97 0.75
N GLY A 180 11.43 2.30 -0.39
CA GLY A 180 11.69 0.87 -0.49
C GLY A 180 12.95 0.45 0.26
N ILE A 181 14.01 1.21 0.12
CA ILE A 181 15.27 1.00 0.85
C ILE A 181 15.04 1.19 2.35
N LEU A 182 14.29 2.22 2.76
CA LEU A 182 13.97 2.46 4.17
C LEU A 182 13.18 1.27 4.76
N MET A 183 12.16 0.78 4.06
CA MET A 183 11.35 -0.37 4.49
C MET A 183 12.18 -1.66 4.53
N TRP A 184 13.08 -1.85 3.58
CA TRP A 184 14.02 -2.97 3.60
C TRP A 184 14.94 -2.90 4.83
N LEU A 185 15.53 -1.74 5.10
CA LEU A 185 16.35 -1.52 6.29
C LEU A 185 15.55 -1.81 7.56
N LEU A 186 14.32 -1.29 7.65
CA LEU A 186 13.43 -1.49 8.80
C LEU A 186 13.15 -2.99 9.04
N LEU A 187 12.80 -3.74 8.00
CA LEU A 187 12.40 -5.13 8.11
C LEU A 187 13.59 -6.09 8.27
N GLU A 188 14.69 -5.88 7.53
CA GLU A 188 15.77 -6.87 7.48
C GLU A 188 16.97 -6.52 8.35
N ARG A 189 17.15 -5.24 8.72
CA ARG A 189 18.34 -4.77 9.43
C ARG A 189 18.10 -4.33 10.88
N THR A 190 16.83 -4.10 11.27
CA THR A 190 16.53 -3.67 12.64
C THR A 190 16.05 -4.81 13.55
N THR A 191 16.09 -4.57 14.87
CA THR A 191 15.47 -5.46 15.87
C THR A 191 13.95 -5.49 15.72
N PHE A 192 13.34 -4.36 15.32
CA PHE A 192 11.91 -4.28 15.03
C PHE A 192 11.47 -5.31 13.98
N GLY A 193 12.14 -5.35 12.83
CA GLY A 193 11.82 -6.31 11.78
C GLY A 193 12.01 -7.75 12.22
N ARG A 194 13.14 -8.09 12.86
CA ARG A 194 13.38 -9.44 13.39
C ARG A 194 12.29 -9.90 14.36
N ASN A 195 11.91 -9.03 15.29
CA ASN A 195 10.85 -9.31 16.26
C ASN A 195 9.49 -9.48 15.58
N LEU A 196 9.19 -8.64 14.57
CA LEU A 196 7.95 -8.71 13.80
C LEU A 196 7.82 -10.07 13.09
N PHE A 197 8.88 -10.55 12.42
CA PHE A 197 8.91 -11.87 11.82
C PHE A 197 8.79 -13.00 12.86
N ALA A 198 9.47 -12.89 13.99
CA ALA A 198 9.40 -13.88 15.07
C ALA A 198 7.96 -14.03 15.61
N ILE A 199 7.26 -12.90 15.85
CA ILE A 199 5.87 -12.88 16.28
C ILE A 199 4.95 -13.52 15.24
N GLY A 200 5.19 -13.23 13.96
CA GLY A 200 4.42 -13.79 12.87
C GLY A 200 4.59 -15.30 12.69
N VAL A 201 5.77 -15.85 13.03
CA VAL A 201 6.01 -17.30 13.02
C VAL A 201 5.30 -17.99 14.19
N ASN A 202 5.55 -17.52 15.43
CA ASN A 202 4.92 -18.06 16.63
C ASN A 202 4.97 -17.04 17.78
N ARG A 203 3.81 -16.49 18.14
CA ARG A 203 3.68 -15.50 19.22
C ARG A 203 4.10 -16.00 20.58
N VAL A 204 3.81 -17.28 20.90
CA VAL A 204 4.15 -17.87 22.19
C VAL A 204 5.66 -18.01 22.32
N THR A 205 6.30 -18.59 21.32
CA THR A 205 7.76 -18.75 21.28
C THR A 205 8.46 -17.39 21.30
N ALA A 206 8.01 -16.42 20.55
CA ALA A 206 8.57 -15.05 20.55
C ALA A 206 8.51 -14.43 21.95
N ARG A 207 7.36 -14.54 22.63
CA ARG A 207 7.19 -14.05 24.02
C ARG A 207 8.13 -14.74 24.99
N LEU A 208 8.26 -16.05 24.90
CA LEU A 208 9.19 -16.83 25.75
C LEU A 208 10.65 -16.47 25.50
N SER A 209 10.96 -15.98 24.29
CA SER A 209 12.30 -15.47 23.92
C SER A 209 12.51 -13.99 24.31
N GLY A 210 11.60 -13.39 25.10
CA GLY A 210 11.74 -12.03 25.62
C GLY A 210 11.24 -10.93 24.66
N VAL A 211 10.56 -11.27 23.57
CA VAL A 211 9.99 -10.25 22.67
C VAL A 211 8.72 -9.66 23.29
N ASP A 212 8.65 -8.33 23.39
CA ASP A 212 7.41 -7.64 23.75
C ASP A 212 6.39 -7.68 22.61
N VAL A 213 5.57 -8.73 22.59
CA VAL A 213 4.53 -8.97 21.59
C VAL A 213 3.48 -7.85 21.59
N THR A 214 3.18 -7.29 22.77
CA THR A 214 2.19 -6.22 22.94
C THR A 214 2.67 -4.93 22.29
N GLY A 215 3.83 -4.44 22.69
CA GLY A 215 4.43 -3.23 22.14
C GLY A 215 4.68 -3.34 20.65
N MET A 216 5.14 -4.50 20.18
CA MET A 216 5.36 -4.76 18.76
C MET A 216 4.06 -4.70 17.94
N ASN A 217 2.97 -5.24 18.46
CA ASN A 217 1.67 -5.18 17.79
C ASN A 217 1.16 -3.74 17.68
N LEU A 218 1.24 -2.98 18.79
CA LEU A 218 0.90 -1.54 18.79
C LEU A 218 1.74 -0.76 17.78
N ALA A 219 3.05 -0.98 17.77
CA ALA A 219 3.97 -0.32 16.84
C ALA A 219 3.68 -0.67 15.38
N ALA A 220 3.37 -1.95 15.07
CA ALA A 220 3.07 -2.39 13.71
C ALA A 220 1.81 -1.69 13.16
N TYR A 221 0.72 -1.62 13.95
CA TYR A 221 -0.50 -0.93 13.53
C TYR A 221 -0.32 0.59 13.49
N ALA A 222 0.38 1.20 14.46
CA ALA A 222 0.67 2.63 14.44
C ALA A 222 1.49 3.04 13.21
N LEU A 223 2.54 2.27 12.88
CA LEU A 223 3.33 2.48 11.67
C LEU A 223 2.49 2.26 10.40
N ALA A 224 1.64 1.23 10.37
CA ALA A 224 0.76 0.99 9.23
C ALA A 224 -0.19 2.17 8.98
N GLY A 225 -0.78 2.72 10.03
CA GLY A 225 -1.60 3.92 9.95
C GLY A 225 -0.81 5.15 9.50
N ALA A 226 0.41 5.36 10.02
CA ALA A 226 1.30 6.45 9.57
C ALA A 226 1.63 6.32 8.08
N LEU A 227 1.90 5.11 7.60
CA LEU A 227 2.20 4.83 6.19
C LEU A 227 0.98 5.04 5.30
N ALA A 228 -0.23 4.71 5.76
CA ALA A 228 -1.46 5.08 5.10
C ALA A 228 -1.61 6.62 5.03
N GLY A 229 -1.26 7.32 6.13
CA GLY A 229 -1.20 8.79 6.17
C GLY A 229 -0.23 9.38 5.16
N PHE A 230 0.95 8.82 5.05
CA PHE A 230 1.93 9.20 4.04
C PHE A 230 1.42 8.95 2.62
N GLY A 231 0.75 7.81 2.39
CA GLY A 231 0.09 7.50 1.12
C GLY A 231 -0.94 8.56 0.72
N GLY A 232 -1.79 8.99 1.67
CA GLY A 232 -2.77 10.07 1.47
C GLY A 232 -2.12 11.40 1.10
N PHE A 233 -1.06 11.78 1.82
CA PHE A 233 -0.27 12.98 1.52
C PHE A 233 0.32 12.95 0.10
N LEU A 234 0.93 11.83 -0.29
CA LEU A 234 1.51 11.69 -1.64
C LEU A 234 0.44 11.72 -2.73
N LEU A 235 -0.74 11.12 -2.50
CA LEU A 235 -1.84 11.13 -3.46
C LEU A 235 -2.31 12.55 -3.75
N VAL A 236 -2.42 13.43 -2.75
CA VAL A 236 -2.78 14.86 -2.95
C VAL A 236 -1.80 15.55 -3.89
N GLY A 237 -0.51 15.37 -3.67
CA GLY A 237 0.52 15.97 -4.53
C GLY A 237 0.51 15.45 -5.97
N ASN A 238 0.07 14.19 -6.17
CA ASN A 238 -0.01 13.58 -7.49
C ASN A 238 -1.30 13.96 -8.24
N THR A 239 -2.45 13.93 -7.56
CA THR A 239 -3.77 14.14 -8.21
C THR A 239 -4.13 15.62 -8.32
N GLY A 240 -3.64 16.44 -7.39
CA GLY A 240 -4.03 17.86 -7.30
C GLY A 240 -5.44 18.10 -6.79
N VAL A 241 -6.23 17.04 -6.62
CA VAL A 241 -7.62 17.09 -6.17
C VAL A 241 -7.90 15.99 -5.16
N VAL A 242 -8.90 16.20 -4.30
CA VAL A 242 -9.31 15.23 -3.28
C VAL A 242 -10.83 15.06 -3.31
N HIS A 243 -11.28 13.82 -3.13
CA HIS A 243 -12.68 13.47 -2.99
C HIS A 243 -12.89 12.48 -1.83
N LEU A 244 -14.14 12.33 -1.36
CA LEU A 244 -14.49 11.61 -0.14
C LEU A 244 -14.15 10.10 -0.13
N GLN A 245 -13.74 9.53 -1.26
CA GLN A 245 -13.42 8.12 -1.42
C GLN A 245 -12.04 7.89 -2.07
N LEU A 246 -11.14 8.87 -2.03
CA LEU A 246 -9.85 8.85 -2.75
C LEU A 246 -9.00 7.61 -2.43
N GLY A 247 -8.99 7.16 -1.18
CA GLY A 247 -8.20 6.01 -0.72
C GLY A 247 -8.90 4.65 -0.89
N GLN A 248 -10.21 4.61 -1.08
CA GLN A 248 -10.97 3.35 -1.15
C GLN A 248 -10.49 2.40 -2.27
N PRO A 249 -10.14 2.86 -3.48
CA PRO A 249 -9.62 2.01 -4.53
C PRO A 249 -8.29 1.32 -4.19
N PHE A 250 -7.56 1.78 -3.17
CA PHE A 250 -6.28 1.22 -2.75
C PHE A 250 -6.40 0.13 -1.68
N LEU A 251 -7.56 -0.01 -1.01
CA LEU A 251 -7.73 -0.94 0.11
C LEU A 251 -7.40 -2.38 -0.31
N PHE A 252 -8.21 -2.98 -1.17
CA PHE A 252 -8.02 -4.36 -1.59
C PHE A 252 -6.76 -4.58 -2.44
N PRO A 253 -6.42 -3.69 -3.39
CA PRO A 253 -5.16 -3.81 -4.11
C PRO A 253 -3.92 -3.76 -3.22
N SER A 254 -3.91 -3.02 -2.10
CA SER A 254 -2.77 -3.01 -1.20
C SER A 254 -2.54 -4.36 -0.52
N ILE A 255 -3.61 -5.03 -0.08
CA ILE A 255 -3.56 -6.38 0.49
C ILE A 255 -3.12 -7.39 -0.59
N ALA A 256 -3.71 -7.28 -1.78
CA ALA A 256 -3.37 -8.16 -2.91
C ALA A 256 -1.91 -7.99 -3.35
N ALA A 257 -1.36 -6.76 -3.35
CA ALA A 257 0.05 -6.51 -3.68
C ALA A 257 1.00 -7.22 -2.72
N VAL A 258 0.69 -7.23 -1.43
CA VAL A 258 1.47 -7.95 -0.40
C VAL A 258 1.43 -9.45 -0.64
N ALA A 259 0.25 -10.01 -0.95
CA ALA A 259 0.08 -11.44 -1.21
C ALA A 259 0.76 -11.87 -2.52
N VAL A 260 0.54 -11.16 -3.64
CA VAL A 260 1.21 -11.38 -4.93
C VAL A 260 2.72 -11.30 -4.79
N GLY A 261 3.20 -10.37 -3.96
CA GLY A 261 4.62 -10.21 -3.62
C GLY A 261 5.22 -11.36 -2.83
N GLY A 262 4.42 -12.36 -2.42
CA GLY A 262 4.87 -13.57 -1.73
C GLY A 262 4.96 -13.46 -0.22
N THR A 263 4.38 -12.43 0.39
CA THR A 263 4.19 -12.36 1.83
C THR A 263 3.08 -13.32 2.23
N LEU A 264 3.35 -14.20 3.20
CA LEU A 264 2.35 -15.15 3.69
C LEU A 264 1.28 -14.43 4.51
N LEU A 265 0.01 -14.63 4.16
CA LEU A 265 -1.13 -14.06 4.92
C LEU A 265 -1.22 -14.61 6.35
N SER A 266 -0.62 -15.79 6.63
CA SER A 266 -0.47 -16.33 7.97
C SER A 266 0.60 -15.63 8.80
N GLY A 267 1.41 -14.75 8.21
CA GLY A 267 2.51 -14.04 8.85
C GLY A 267 3.85 -14.76 8.83
N GLY A 268 4.86 -14.12 9.40
CA GLY A 268 6.18 -14.67 9.65
C GLY A 268 7.11 -14.80 8.43
N LYS A 269 6.62 -14.54 7.21
CA LYS A 269 7.42 -14.54 5.99
C LYS A 269 6.91 -13.49 5.01
N GLY A 270 7.82 -12.75 4.41
CA GLY A 270 7.52 -11.73 3.42
C GLY A 270 8.69 -10.78 3.20
N SER A 271 8.53 -9.86 2.27
CA SER A 271 9.51 -8.79 2.05
C SER A 271 8.81 -7.59 1.41
N TYR A 272 9.33 -6.40 1.68
CA TYR A 272 8.78 -5.21 1.04
C TYR A 272 9.13 -5.14 -0.46
N TRP A 273 10.27 -5.69 -0.88
CA TRP A 273 10.60 -5.82 -2.31
C TRP A 273 9.56 -6.68 -3.06
N GLY A 274 9.06 -7.73 -2.40
CA GLY A 274 7.94 -8.52 -2.92
C GLY A 274 6.68 -7.67 -3.06
N THR A 275 6.33 -6.89 -2.04
CA THR A 275 5.17 -5.99 -2.07
C THR A 275 5.29 -4.96 -3.21
N MET A 276 6.48 -4.39 -3.44
CA MET A 276 6.73 -3.49 -4.56
C MET A 276 6.49 -4.19 -5.92
N ALA A 277 6.99 -5.41 -6.08
CA ALA A 277 6.75 -6.21 -7.29
C ALA A 277 5.25 -6.51 -7.47
N GLY A 278 4.55 -6.88 -6.40
CA GLY A 278 3.10 -7.09 -6.41
C GLY A 278 2.30 -5.83 -6.78
N ALA A 279 2.72 -4.67 -6.28
CA ALA A 279 2.10 -3.39 -6.64
C ALA A 279 2.25 -3.08 -8.13
N ILE A 280 3.42 -3.39 -8.72
CA ILE A 280 3.64 -3.25 -10.17
C ILE A 280 2.71 -4.19 -10.96
N VAL A 281 2.61 -5.47 -10.55
CA VAL A 281 1.73 -6.46 -11.20
C VAL A 281 0.28 -6.00 -11.20
N LEU A 282 -0.26 -5.56 -10.05
CA LEU A 282 -1.66 -5.13 -9.96
C LEU A 282 -1.93 -3.85 -10.75
N THR A 283 -0.99 -2.92 -10.75
CA THR A 283 -1.09 -1.72 -11.57
C THR A 283 -1.05 -2.06 -13.07
N LEU A 284 -0.22 -3.01 -13.46
CA LEU A 284 -0.18 -3.53 -14.84
C LEU A 284 -1.49 -4.19 -15.25
N ILE A 285 -2.08 -5.05 -14.40
CA ILE A 285 -3.39 -5.64 -14.67
C ILE A 285 -4.43 -4.54 -14.89
N THR A 286 -4.47 -3.53 -14.02
CA THR A 286 -5.38 -2.39 -14.17
C THR A 286 -5.11 -1.61 -15.45
N SER A 287 -3.85 -1.38 -15.81
CA SER A 287 -3.44 -0.71 -17.03
C SER A 287 -3.85 -1.50 -18.29
N LEU A 288 -3.64 -2.82 -18.30
CA LEU A 288 -4.06 -3.72 -19.36
C LEU A 288 -5.58 -3.64 -19.61
N LEU A 289 -6.37 -3.77 -18.55
CA LEU A 289 -7.83 -3.69 -18.64
C LEU A 289 -8.30 -2.31 -19.12
N THR A 290 -7.55 -1.25 -18.78
CA THR A 290 -7.83 0.10 -19.26
C THR A 290 -7.49 0.24 -20.76
N THR A 291 -6.35 -0.30 -21.19
CA THR A 291 -5.96 -0.33 -22.61
C THR A 291 -6.96 -1.13 -23.46
N MET A 292 -7.56 -2.18 -22.90
CA MET A 292 -8.66 -2.93 -23.50
C MET A 292 -10.01 -2.19 -23.46
N GLN A 293 -10.05 -0.96 -22.96
CA GLN A 293 -11.26 -0.14 -22.78
C GLN A 293 -12.35 -0.82 -21.92
N MET A 294 -11.94 -1.69 -20.98
CA MET A 294 -12.87 -2.32 -20.07
C MET A 294 -13.49 -1.31 -19.10
N PRO A 295 -14.81 -1.33 -18.87
CA PRO A 295 -15.46 -0.44 -17.92
C PRO A 295 -14.94 -0.67 -16.50
N GLU A 296 -15.03 0.39 -15.67
CA GLU A 296 -14.54 0.38 -14.27
C GLU A 296 -15.12 -0.77 -13.45
N SER A 297 -16.40 -1.12 -13.68
CA SER A 297 -17.06 -2.24 -13.02
C SER A 297 -16.37 -3.57 -13.27
N VAL A 298 -15.98 -3.85 -14.52
CA VAL A 298 -15.25 -5.08 -14.90
C VAL A 298 -13.86 -5.08 -14.27
N ARG A 299 -13.15 -3.95 -14.28
CA ARG A 299 -11.82 -3.84 -13.65
C ARG A 299 -11.88 -4.16 -12.16
N ARG A 300 -12.89 -3.66 -11.44
CA ARG A 300 -13.11 -3.97 -10.02
C ARG A 300 -13.44 -5.44 -9.79
N MET A 301 -14.24 -6.07 -10.68
CA MET A 301 -14.51 -7.51 -10.61
C MET A 301 -13.24 -8.35 -10.79
N VAL A 302 -12.39 -8.01 -11.76
CA VAL A 302 -11.10 -8.70 -11.98
C VAL A 302 -10.19 -8.57 -10.78
N LEU A 303 -10.03 -7.35 -10.21
CA LEU A 303 -9.19 -7.14 -9.03
C LEU A 303 -9.72 -7.89 -7.81
N GLY A 304 -11.05 -7.85 -7.56
CA GLY A 304 -11.68 -8.61 -6.50
C GLY A 304 -11.54 -10.12 -6.69
N GLY A 305 -11.74 -10.62 -7.91
CA GLY A 305 -11.53 -12.02 -8.27
C GLY A 305 -10.08 -12.47 -8.07
N THR A 306 -9.12 -11.65 -8.46
CA THR A 306 -7.69 -11.91 -8.21
C THR A 306 -7.41 -12.07 -6.71
N LEU A 307 -7.96 -11.19 -5.88
CA LEU A 307 -7.81 -11.29 -4.43
C LEU A 307 -8.45 -12.58 -3.87
N LEU A 308 -9.65 -12.94 -4.31
CA LEU A 308 -10.33 -14.16 -3.87
C LEU A 308 -9.54 -15.42 -4.25
N ILE A 309 -9.00 -15.49 -5.46
CA ILE A 309 -8.14 -16.60 -5.92
C ILE A 309 -6.89 -16.69 -5.04
N LEU A 310 -6.21 -15.56 -4.78
CA LEU A 310 -5.02 -15.53 -3.94
C LEU A 310 -5.32 -16.02 -2.52
N ILE A 311 -6.36 -15.50 -1.88
CA ILE A 311 -6.74 -15.92 -0.52
C ILE A 311 -7.08 -17.42 -0.50
N SER A 312 -7.77 -17.92 -1.52
CA SER A 312 -8.12 -19.34 -1.63
C SER A 312 -6.90 -20.25 -1.76
N ILE A 313 -5.89 -19.84 -2.56
CA ILE A 313 -4.65 -20.61 -2.72
C ILE A 313 -3.85 -20.61 -1.41
N TYR A 314 -3.71 -19.46 -0.76
CA TYR A 314 -2.96 -19.35 0.51
C TYR A 314 -3.70 -20.00 1.68
N GLY A 315 -5.04 -19.95 1.71
CA GLY A 315 -5.85 -20.62 2.72
C GLY A 315 -5.71 -22.16 2.71
N ARG A 316 -5.61 -22.77 1.52
CA ARG A 316 -5.39 -24.22 1.39
C ARG A 316 -4.03 -24.70 1.93
N GLN A 317 -3.00 -23.88 1.88
CA GLN A 317 -1.68 -24.27 2.40
C GLN A 317 -1.65 -24.41 3.93
N ARG A 318 -2.61 -23.83 4.64
CA ARG A 318 -2.74 -23.94 6.10
C ARG A 318 -3.29 -25.31 6.52
N SER A 319 -4.25 -25.89 5.77
CA SER A 319 -4.86 -27.18 6.10
C SER A 319 -3.95 -28.39 5.87
N LEU A 320 -2.85 -28.22 5.12
CA LEU A 320 -1.88 -29.29 4.85
C LEU A 320 -0.69 -29.31 5.86
N ARG A 321 -0.66 -28.38 6.81
CA ARG A 321 0.39 -28.27 7.84
C ARG A 321 -0.10 -28.50 9.27
N GLN A 322 -1.40 -28.77 9.45
CA GLN A 322 -2.00 -29.31 10.66
C GLN A 322 -2.16 -30.83 10.54
#